data_4f78c6e18e544f2b498be9040cbb12ac
#
_entry.id   4f78c6e18e544f2b498be9040cbb12ac
#
_cell.length_a   1.000
_cell.length_b   1.000
_cell.length_c   1.000
_cell.angle_alpha   90.00
_cell.angle_beta   90.00
_cell.angle_gamma   90.00
#
_symmetry.space_group_name_H-M   'P 1'
#
loop_
_entity.id
_entity.type
_entity.pdbx_description
1 polymer ?
#
loop_
_entity_poly.entity_id
_entity_poly.type
_entity_poly.pdbx_seq_one_letter_code
_entity_poly.pdbx_strand_id
1 'polypeptide(L)'
;MNKPLALKLAPSTLDEVIGQTHLIGKDKILTNLVKNKKLFSMILYGKPGIGKTSIANAMVKDLDVRYRFLNATINTKKDLDIVIEEAKVYDGIVLIMDEIHRLNKDKQDVLLPALESGLITLIGMTTSNPYHAINPAIRSRCQLFELEELTTEDIITGLKRAIKH
;
A
#
# COMPACT_ATOMS: atom_id res chain seq x y z
N MET A 1 -17.98 -10.94 19.01
CA MET A 1 -18.47 -10.73 17.64
C MET A 1 -17.54 -11.44 16.65
N ASN A 2 -18.09 -12.30 15.82
CA ASN A 2 -17.28 -13.02 14.84
C ASN A 2 -16.92 -12.11 13.67
N LYS A 3 -15.63 -12.05 13.32
CA LYS A 3 -15.19 -11.32 12.13
C LYS A 3 -15.63 -12.07 10.87
N PRO A 4 -16.01 -11.35 9.80
CA PRO A 4 -16.26 -11.99 8.51
C PRO A 4 -15.05 -12.84 8.07
N LEU A 5 -15.31 -13.92 7.34
CA LEU A 5 -14.26 -14.82 6.85
C LEU A 5 -13.18 -14.09 6.05
N ALA A 6 -13.56 -13.12 5.21
CA ALA A 6 -12.61 -12.34 4.43
C ALA A 6 -11.60 -11.60 5.33
N LEU A 7 -12.03 -11.05 6.46
CA LEU A 7 -11.14 -10.38 7.42
C LEU A 7 -10.27 -11.37 8.18
N LYS A 8 -10.77 -12.58 8.45
CA LYS A 8 -9.99 -13.63 9.10
C LYS A 8 -8.87 -14.17 8.20
N LEU A 9 -9.11 -14.16 6.89
CA LEU A 9 -8.19 -14.67 5.89
C LEU A 9 -7.26 -13.61 5.34
N ALA A 10 -7.46 -12.33 5.66
CA ALA A 10 -6.60 -11.25 5.22
C ALA A 10 -5.18 -11.46 5.77
N PRO A 11 -4.13 -11.34 4.93
CA PRO A 11 -2.77 -11.55 5.40
C PRO A 11 -2.36 -10.49 6.43
N SER A 12 -1.72 -10.95 7.51
CA SER A 12 -1.11 -10.07 8.53
C SER A 12 0.37 -9.85 8.26
N THR A 13 0.98 -10.70 7.44
CA THR A 13 2.39 -10.62 7.08
C THR A 13 2.54 -10.88 5.59
N LEU A 14 3.68 -10.48 5.01
CA LEU A 14 3.94 -10.73 3.59
C LEU A 14 3.98 -12.23 3.27
N ASP A 15 4.41 -13.07 4.20
CA ASP A 15 4.46 -14.52 4.01
C ASP A 15 3.09 -15.13 3.74
N GLU A 16 2.03 -14.48 4.23
CA GLU A 16 0.66 -14.94 4.04
C GLU A 16 0.04 -14.46 2.71
N VAL A 17 0.69 -13.53 2.01
CA VAL A 17 0.20 -13.01 0.74
C VAL A 17 0.35 -14.09 -0.34
N ILE A 18 -0.70 -14.26 -1.14
CA ILE A 18 -0.76 -15.25 -2.21
C ILE A 18 -0.38 -14.59 -3.53
N GLY A 19 0.49 -15.24 -4.30
CA GLY A 19 0.96 -14.73 -5.58
C GLY A 19 2.04 -13.67 -5.45
N GLN A 20 2.20 -12.86 -6.49
CA GLN A 20 3.17 -11.76 -6.54
C GLN A 20 4.61 -12.23 -6.29
N THR A 21 4.97 -13.38 -6.83
CA THR A 21 6.28 -14.02 -6.61
C THR A 21 7.46 -13.22 -7.12
N HIS A 22 7.21 -12.23 -8.00
CA HIS A 22 8.25 -11.30 -8.48
C HIS A 22 8.60 -10.23 -7.43
N LEU A 23 7.75 -10.00 -6.44
CA LEU A 23 7.93 -8.97 -5.39
C LEU A 23 8.10 -9.56 -4.00
N ILE A 24 7.49 -10.70 -3.73
CA ILE A 24 7.37 -11.30 -2.40
C ILE A 24 7.98 -12.71 -2.42
N GLY A 25 8.75 -13.02 -1.39
CA GLY A 25 9.43 -14.30 -1.23
C GLY A 25 10.89 -14.10 -0.87
N LYS A 26 11.63 -15.21 -0.74
CA LYS A 26 13.05 -15.16 -0.42
C LYS A 26 13.82 -14.32 -1.45
N ASP A 27 14.57 -13.34 -0.97
CA ASP A 27 15.40 -12.44 -1.77
C ASP A 27 14.60 -11.53 -2.73
N LYS A 28 13.29 -11.40 -2.54
CA LYS A 28 12.46 -10.48 -3.33
C LYS A 28 12.39 -9.11 -2.66
N ILE A 29 12.12 -8.08 -3.49
CA ILE A 29 12.30 -6.70 -3.07
C ILE A 29 11.41 -6.30 -1.89
N LEU A 30 10.13 -6.65 -1.89
CA LEU A 30 9.24 -6.25 -0.78
C LEU A 30 9.55 -7.02 0.48
N THR A 31 9.89 -8.29 0.38
CA THR A 31 10.30 -9.11 1.52
C THR A 31 11.60 -8.57 2.14
N ASN A 32 12.58 -8.21 1.33
CA ASN A 32 13.84 -7.64 1.81
C ASN A 32 13.64 -6.27 2.45
N LEU A 33 12.77 -5.44 1.88
CA LEU A 33 12.43 -4.14 2.43
C LEU A 33 11.89 -4.27 3.85
N VAL A 34 10.94 -5.17 4.05
CA VAL A 34 10.35 -5.43 5.37
C VAL A 34 11.37 -6.03 6.33
N LYS A 35 12.14 -6.99 5.88
CA LYS A 35 13.18 -7.65 6.68
C LYS A 35 14.22 -6.65 7.18
N ASN A 36 14.63 -5.70 6.33
CA ASN A 36 15.62 -4.69 6.66
C ASN A 36 15.03 -3.45 7.30
N LYS A 37 13.70 -3.39 7.47
CA LYS A 37 12.97 -2.27 8.06
C LYS A 37 13.28 -0.92 7.39
N LYS A 38 13.43 -0.95 6.05
CA LYS A 38 13.73 0.24 5.23
C LYS A 38 12.57 0.49 4.29
N LEU A 39 11.61 1.26 4.74
CA LEU A 39 10.46 1.64 3.93
C LEU A 39 10.75 2.90 3.12
N PHE A 40 10.38 2.90 1.87
CA PHE A 40 10.40 4.05 0.97
C PHE A 40 9.01 4.22 0.34
N SER A 41 8.73 5.41 -0.19
CA SER A 41 7.45 5.66 -0.85
C SER A 41 7.34 4.83 -2.12
N MET A 42 6.15 4.28 -2.37
CA MET A 42 5.90 3.39 -3.49
C MET A 42 4.47 3.53 -3.99
N ILE A 43 4.24 3.08 -5.22
CA ILE A 43 2.92 2.95 -5.82
C ILE A 43 2.76 1.52 -6.30
N LEU A 44 1.73 0.85 -5.78
CA LEU A 44 1.32 -0.48 -6.19
C LEU A 44 0.21 -0.33 -7.22
N TYR A 45 0.39 -0.89 -8.41
CA TYR A 45 -0.61 -0.74 -9.46
C TYR A 45 -0.91 -2.07 -10.14
N GLY A 46 -2.12 -2.16 -10.69
CA GLY A 46 -2.61 -3.35 -11.34
C GLY A 46 -4.13 -3.42 -11.27
N LYS A 47 -4.70 -4.48 -11.84
CA LYS A 47 -6.15 -4.66 -11.92
C LYS A 47 -6.80 -4.72 -10.54
N PRO A 48 -8.11 -4.38 -10.43
CA PRO A 48 -8.84 -4.54 -9.17
C PRO A 48 -8.81 -5.99 -8.68
N GLY A 49 -8.78 -6.17 -7.35
CA GLY A 49 -8.92 -7.50 -6.75
C GLY A 49 -7.67 -8.38 -6.76
N ILE A 50 -6.51 -7.87 -7.13
CA ILE A 50 -5.28 -8.67 -7.19
C ILE A 50 -4.39 -8.54 -5.95
N GLY A 51 -4.87 -7.88 -4.89
CA GLY A 51 -4.20 -7.92 -3.59
C GLY A 51 -3.39 -6.70 -3.20
N LYS A 52 -3.57 -5.53 -3.86
CA LYS A 52 -2.85 -4.29 -3.51
C LYS A 52 -3.05 -3.92 -2.04
N THR A 53 -4.29 -3.88 -1.59
CA THR A 53 -4.63 -3.56 -0.20
C THR A 53 -4.04 -4.57 0.78
N SER A 54 -4.12 -5.85 0.44
CA SER A 54 -3.56 -6.92 1.28
C SER A 54 -2.06 -6.78 1.46
N ILE A 55 -1.35 -6.45 0.39
CA ILE A 55 0.10 -6.23 0.44
C ILE A 55 0.44 -5.02 1.31
N ALA A 56 -0.24 -3.89 1.09
CA ALA A 56 0.00 -2.67 1.86
C ALA A 56 -0.23 -2.91 3.36
N ASN A 57 -1.33 -3.55 3.71
CA ASN A 57 -1.65 -3.87 5.10
C ASN A 57 -0.63 -4.84 5.72
N ALA A 58 -0.24 -5.87 4.97
CA ALA A 58 0.74 -6.84 5.45
C ALA A 58 2.09 -6.16 5.72
N MET A 59 2.52 -5.25 4.85
CA MET A 59 3.79 -4.55 5.02
C MET A 59 3.80 -3.68 6.28
N VAL A 60 2.76 -2.89 6.52
CA VAL A 60 2.74 -2.00 7.70
C VAL A 60 2.61 -2.79 8.99
N LYS A 61 1.92 -3.92 8.98
CA LYS A 61 1.83 -4.80 10.15
C LYS A 61 3.16 -5.51 10.41
N ASP A 62 3.83 -6.01 9.38
CA ASP A 62 5.14 -6.63 9.50
C ASP A 62 6.20 -5.65 10.02
N LEU A 63 6.14 -4.39 9.56
CA LEU A 63 7.08 -3.36 9.96
C LEU A 63 6.78 -2.79 11.35
N ASP A 64 5.58 -3.03 11.86
CA ASP A 64 5.11 -2.47 13.14
C ASP A 64 5.28 -0.95 13.19
N VAL A 65 4.83 -0.28 12.14
CA VAL A 65 4.92 1.17 12.00
C VAL A 65 3.55 1.82 12.16
N ARG A 66 3.55 3.09 12.58
CA ARG A 66 2.33 3.89 12.60
C ARG A 66 1.87 4.15 11.18
N TYR A 67 0.61 3.89 10.90
CA TYR A 67 0.05 4.10 9.57
C TYR A 67 -1.37 4.62 9.62
N ARG A 68 -1.80 5.24 8.52
CA ARG A 68 -3.19 5.65 8.29
C ARG A 68 -3.58 5.24 6.88
N PHE A 69 -4.86 5.01 6.68
CA PHE A 69 -5.45 4.65 5.41
C PHE A 69 -6.38 5.77 4.94
N LEU A 70 -6.12 6.32 3.75
CA LEU A 70 -7.00 7.28 3.09
C LEU A 70 -7.35 6.78 1.69
N ASN A 71 -8.47 7.29 1.16
CA ASN A 71 -8.88 7.08 -0.22
C ASN A 71 -8.99 8.44 -0.89
N ALA A 72 -8.27 8.65 -1.99
CA ALA A 72 -8.20 9.95 -2.67
C ALA A 72 -9.55 10.43 -3.21
N THR A 73 -10.50 9.51 -3.47
CA THR A 73 -11.84 9.85 -3.93
C THR A 73 -12.75 10.31 -2.80
N ILE A 74 -12.62 9.72 -1.62
CA ILE A 74 -13.54 9.89 -0.48
C ILE A 74 -13.03 10.95 0.49
N ASN A 75 -11.76 10.87 0.85
CA ASN A 75 -11.19 11.72 1.88
C ASN A 75 -10.87 13.13 1.36
N THR A 76 -11.03 14.10 2.24
CA THR A 76 -10.85 15.52 1.92
C THR A 76 -9.41 15.96 2.19
N LYS A 77 -9.09 17.19 1.77
CA LYS A 77 -7.83 17.84 2.11
C LYS A 77 -7.65 17.94 3.64
N LYS A 78 -8.74 18.17 4.37
CA LYS A 78 -8.72 18.24 5.83
C LYS A 78 -8.28 16.91 6.46
N ASP A 79 -8.76 15.80 5.91
CA ASP A 79 -8.34 14.47 6.38
C ASP A 79 -6.84 14.27 6.19
N LEU A 80 -6.31 14.73 5.06
CA LEU A 80 -4.87 14.67 4.77
C LEU A 80 -4.07 15.57 5.71
N ASP A 81 -4.56 16.79 5.99
CA ASP A 81 -3.93 17.70 6.95
C ASP A 81 -3.83 17.07 8.35
N ILE A 82 -4.84 16.35 8.78
CA ILE A 82 -4.84 15.64 10.06
C ILE A 82 -3.73 14.58 10.09
N VAL A 83 -3.56 13.83 9.03
CA VAL A 83 -2.50 12.81 8.94
C VAL A 83 -1.11 13.49 9.00
N ILE A 84 -0.94 14.61 8.32
CA ILE A 84 0.31 15.35 8.32
C ILE A 84 0.64 15.87 9.73
N GLU A 85 -0.34 16.42 10.45
CA GLU A 85 -0.14 16.86 11.82
C GLU A 85 0.22 15.70 12.75
N GLU A 86 -0.41 14.54 12.58
CA GLU A 86 -0.05 13.34 13.32
C GLU A 86 1.40 12.93 13.02
N ALA A 87 1.81 12.99 11.75
CA ALA A 87 3.18 12.68 11.36
C ALA A 87 4.20 13.60 12.04
N LYS A 88 3.86 14.87 12.21
CA LYS A 88 4.73 15.82 12.93
C LYS A 88 4.90 15.45 14.40
N VAL A 89 3.80 15.00 15.04
CA VAL A 89 3.84 14.61 16.47
C VAL A 89 4.72 13.38 16.68
N TYR A 90 4.64 12.40 15.79
CA TYR A 90 5.32 11.11 15.93
C TYR A 90 6.59 10.97 15.08
N ASP A 91 7.03 12.04 14.46
CA ASP A 91 8.24 12.10 13.62
C ASP A 91 8.18 11.12 12.44
N GLY A 92 7.03 11.06 11.82
CA GLY A 92 6.81 10.25 10.63
C GLY A 92 5.60 9.34 10.73
N ILE A 93 5.01 9.04 9.58
CA ILE A 93 3.89 8.13 9.46
C ILE A 93 3.88 7.50 8.07
N VAL A 94 3.36 6.29 7.96
CA VAL A 94 3.08 5.66 6.67
C VAL A 94 1.65 5.98 6.28
N LEU A 95 1.47 6.51 5.09
CA LEU A 95 0.14 6.78 4.53
C LEU A 95 -0.13 5.80 3.40
N ILE A 96 -1.15 4.96 3.59
CA ILE A 96 -1.68 4.10 2.53
C ILE A 96 -2.79 4.89 1.85
N MET A 97 -2.63 5.21 0.57
CA MET A 97 -3.61 6.00 -0.17
C MET A 97 -4.18 5.19 -1.34
N ASP A 98 -5.44 4.79 -1.23
CA ASP A 98 -6.14 4.13 -2.31
C ASP A 98 -6.61 5.14 -3.36
N GLU A 99 -6.80 4.68 -4.60
CA GLU A 99 -7.26 5.51 -5.70
C GLU A 99 -6.38 6.74 -5.92
N ILE A 100 -5.07 6.61 -5.75
CA ILE A 100 -4.14 7.76 -5.75
C ILE A 100 -4.19 8.57 -7.05
N HIS A 101 -4.61 7.96 -8.16
CA HIS A 101 -4.79 8.66 -9.44
C HIS A 101 -5.92 9.71 -9.40
N ARG A 102 -6.78 9.67 -8.39
CA ARG A 102 -7.87 10.63 -8.17
C ARG A 102 -7.47 11.83 -7.30
N LEU A 103 -6.22 11.88 -6.89
CA LEU A 103 -5.73 12.97 -6.06
C LEU A 103 -5.74 14.29 -6.84
N ASN A 104 -6.55 15.26 -6.40
CA ASN A 104 -6.63 16.57 -7.06
C ASN A 104 -5.41 17.43 -6.73
N LYS A 105 -5.28 18.57 -7.42
CA LYS A 105 -4.12 19.45 -7.28
C LYS A 105 -3.95 19.96 -5.85
N ASP A 106 -5.02 20.35 -5.17
CA ASP A 106 -4.96 20.87 -3.81
C ASP A 106 -4.38 19.84 -2.84
N LYS A 107 -4.82 18.59 -2.95
CA LYS A 107 -4.31 17.50 -2.13
C LYS A 107 -2.86 17.15 -2.50
N GLN A 108 -2.51 17.19 -3.79
CA GLN A 108 -1.13 16.99 -4.24
C GLN A 108 -0.19 18.04 -3.66
N ASP A 109 -0.60 19.30 -3.65
CA ASP A 109 0.18 20.42 -3.13
C ASP A 109 0.44 20.29 -1.62
N VAL A 110 -0.48 19.65 -0.90
CA VAL A 110 -0.32 19.37 0.54
C VAL A 110 0.58 18.15 0.76
N LEU A 111 0.39 17.10 -0.03
CA LEU A 111 1.11 15.83 0.15
C LEU A 111 2.59 15.94 -0.27
N LEU A 112 2.88 16.63 -1.36
CA LEU A 112 4.23 16.62 -1.94
C LEU A 112 5.32 17.10 -0.99
N PRO A 113 5.16 18.22 -0.26
CA PRO A 113 6.18 18.63 0.71
C PRO A 113 6.43 17.59 1.81
N ALA A 114 5.39 16.89 2.24
CA ALA A 114 5.51 15.85 3.26
C ALA A 114 6.26 14.62 2.74
N LEU A 115 6.12 14.29 1.45
CA LEU A 115 6.91 13.26 0.80
C LEU A 115 8.37 13.67 0.66
N GLU A 116 8.61 14.91 0.23
CA GLU A 116 9.96 15.44 0.03
C GLU A 116 10.77 15.47 1.31
N SER A 117 10.13 15.82 2.43
CA SER A 117 10.78 15.90 3.74
C SER A 117 10.95 14.53 4.42
N GLY A 118 10.28 13.50 3.91
CA GLY A 118 10.24 12.18 4.55
C GLY A 118 9.28 12.09 5.73
N LEU A 119 8.48 13.13 5.97
CA LEU A 119 7.49 13.13 7.06
C LEU A 119 6.41 12.08 6.81
N ILE A 120 6.00 11.92 5.56
CA ILE A 120 5.10 10.85 5.13
C ILE A 120 5.85 9.90 4.20
N THR A 121 5.75 8.61 4.47
CA THR A 121 6.11 7.55 3.53
C THR A 121 4.83 7.03 2.92
N LEU A 122 4.72 7.11 1.60
CA LEU A 122 3.50 6.80 0.88
C LEU A 122 3.51 5.36 0.37
N ILE A 123 2.39 4.66 0.57
CA ILE A 123 2.06 3.45 -0.17
C ILE A 123 0.80 3.76 -0.97
N GLY A 124 0.98 4.22 -2.19
CA GLY A 124 -0.14 4.54 -3.08
C GLY A 124 -0.63 3.30 -3.81
N MET A 125 -1.92 3.26 -4.10
CA MET A 125 -2.52 2.16 -4.85
C MET A 125 -3.38 2.73 -5.96
N THR A 126 -3.30 2.11 -7.14
CA THR A 126 -4.09 2.52 -8.29
C THR A 126 -4.37 1.34 -9.23
N THR A 127 -5.52 1.37 -9.90
CA THR A 127 -5.82 0.46 -11.01
C THR A 127 -5.36 1.02 -12.36
N SER A 128 -4.98 2.30 -12.40
CA SER A 128 -4.54 3.00 -13.61
C SER A 128 -3.04 2.86 -13.81
N ASN A 129 -2.58 3.07 -15.04
CA ASN A 129 -1.15 3.12 -15.33
C ASN A 129 -0.54 4.38 -14.70
N PRO A 130 0.35 4.27 -13.71
CA PRO A 130 0.88 5.44 -13.01
C PRO A 130 1.70 6.38 -13.89
N TYR A 131 2.27 5.90 -14.98
CA TYR A 131 3.03 6.74 -15.90
C TYR A 131 2.16 7.77 -16.60
N HIS A 132 0.85 7.54 -16.69
CA HIS A 132 -0.10 8.45 -17.33
C HIS A 132 -1.05 9.11 -16.34
N ALA A 133 -1.35 8.45 -15.23
CA ALA A 133 -2.43 8.86 -14.32
C ALA A 133 -1.94 9.59 -13.07
N ILE A 134 -0.67 9.48 -12.72
CA ILE A 134 -0.11 10.05 -11.49
C ILE A 134 0.74 11.27 -11.85
N ASN A 135 0.58 12.35 -11.07
CA ASN A 135 1.40 13.55 -11.19
C ASN A 135 2.89 13.18 -11.19
N PRO A 136 3.67 13.66 -12.18
CA PRO A 136 5.09 13.33 -12.27
C PRO A 136 5.90 13.68 -11.02
N ALA A 137 5.55 14.74 -10.29
CA ALA A 137 6.27 15.13 -9.08
C ALA A 137 6.09 14.09 -7.96
N ILE A 138 4.88 13.53 -7.81
CA ILE A 138 4.62 12.45 -6.86
C ILE A 138 5.28 11.17 -7.34
N ARG A 139 5.09 10.83 -8.61
CA ARG A 139 5.64 9.60 -9.21
C ARG A 139 7.17 9.54 -9.08
N SER A 140 7.86 10.65 -9.26
CA SER A 140 9.32 10.70 -9.16
C SER A 140 9.84 10.45 -7.73
N ARG A 141 8.98 10.61 -6.73
CA ARG A 141 9.30 10.34 -5.32
C ARG A 141 9.02 8.90 -4.90
N CYS A 142 8.44 8.09 -5.79
CA CYS A 142 7.97 6.75 -5.48
C CYS A 142 8.62 5.72 -6.39
N GLN A 143 8.79 4.51 -5.87
CA GLN A 143 9.07 3.35 -6.71
C GLN A 143 7.74 2.73 -7.15
N LEU A 144 7.70 2.25 -8.39
CA LEU A 144 6.48 1.72 -9.00
C LEU A 144 6.58 0.20 -9.05
N PHE A 145 5.57 -0.47 -8.50
CA PHE A 145 5.50 -1.94 -8.51
C PHE A 145 4.20 -2.40 -9.14
N GLU A 146 4.31 -3.13 -10.25
CA GLU A 146 3.16 -3.72 -10.90
C GLU A 146 2.80 -5.04 -10.22
N LEU A 147 1.51 -5.19 -9.87
CA LEU A 147 0.98 -6.46 -9.40
C LEU A 147 0.40 -7.24 -10.56
N GLU A 148 0.68 -8.53 -10.59
CA GLU A 148 0.21 -9.43 -11.63
C GLU A 148 -1.08 -10.12 -11.22
N GLU A 149 -1.85 -10.59 -12.21
CA GLU A 149 -3.05 -11.38 -11.94
C GLU A 149 -2.66 -12.68 -11.25
N LEU A 150 -3.52 -13.15 -10.36
CA LEU A 150 -3.31 -14.42 -9.69
C LEU A 150 -3.41 -15.55 -10.70
N THR A 151 -2.49 -16.52 -10.60
CA THR A 151 -2.54 -17.75 -11.43
C THR A 151 -3.60 -18.70 -10.88
N THR A 152 -3.96 -19.72 -11.67
CA THR A 152 -4.84 -20.79 -11.20
C THR A 152 -4.25 -21.47 -9.95
N GLU A 153 -2.96 -21.68 -9.93
CA GLU A 153 -2.24 -22.25 -8.78
C GLU A 153 -2.37 -21.39 -7.54
N ASP A 154 -2.23 -20.07 -7.69
CA ASP A 154 -2.42 -19.11 -6.60
C ASP A 154 -3.84 -19.18 -6.02
N ILE A 155 -4.84 -19.25 -6.88
CA ILE A 155 -6.25 -19.38 -6.48
C ILE A 155 -6.47 -20.67 -5.69
N ILE A 156 -5.91 -21.78 -6.14
CA ILE A 156 -6.00 -23.07 -5.45
C ILE A 156 -5.36 -22.96 -4.06
N THR A 157 -4.21 -22.33 -3.96
CA THR A 157 -3.55 -22.11 -2.66
C THR A 157 -4.43 -21.31 -1.71
N GLY A 158 -5.07 -20.27 -2.20
CA GLY A 158 -6.00 -19.46 -1.41
C GLY A 158 -7.21 -20.25 -0.93
N LEU A 159 -7.80 -21.08 -1.81
CA LEU A 159 -8.92 -21.94 -1.46
C LEU A 159 -8.53 -22.98 -0.39
N LYS A 160 -7.35 -23.57 -0.49
CA LYS A 160 -6.85 -24.51 0.53
C LYS A 160 -6.69 -23.85 1.90
N ARG A 161 -6.21 -22.60 1.94
CA ARG A 161 -6.15 -21.84 3.18
C ARG A 161 -7.54 -21.58 3.78
N ALA A 162 -8.50 -21.22 2.92
CA ALA A 162 -9.88 -20.98 3.36
C ALA A 162 -10.50 -22.22 3.98
N ILE A 163 -10.23 -23.42 3.41
CA ILE A 163 -10.74 -24.69 3.93
C ILE A 163 -10.16 -25.02 5.30
N LYS A 164 -8.93 -24.64 5.59
CA LYS A 164 -8.27 -24.88 6.89
C LYS A 164 -8.81 -24.00 8.02
N HIS A 165 -9.52 -22.95 7.70
CA HIS A 165 -10.14 -22.02 8.64
C HIS A 165 -11.65 -22.26 8.75
#